data_ce0876c1dc7c734a32158a0603e98018
#
_entry.id   ce0876c1dc7c734a32158a0603e98018
#
_cell.length_a   1.000
_cell.length_b   1.000
_cell.length_c   1.000
_cell.angle_alpha   90.00
_cell.angle_beta   90.00
_cell.angle_gamma   90.00
#
_symmetry.space_group_name_H-M   'P 1'
#
loop_
_entity.id
_entity.type
_entity.pdbx_description
1 polymer ?
#
loop_
_entity_poly.entity_id
_entity_poly.type
_entity_poly.pdbx_seq_one_letter_code
_entity_poly.pdbx_strand_id
1 'polypeptide(L)' 'MDEYKQLCLEYYQRRADELQQRWMNAKSEAEAAKIALDLEPLQSYLARNEKEHK' A
#
# COMPACT_ATOMS: atom_id res chain seq x y z
N MET A 1 -10.34 10.33 17.27
CA MET A 1 -9.77 10.78 16.02
C MET A 1 -8.54 10.03 15.61
N ASP A 2 -7.61 9.86 16.54
CA ASP A 2 -6.42 9.07 16.24
C ASP A 2 -6.76 7.62 15.95
N GLU A 3 -7.82 7.12 16.58
CA GLU A 3 -8.25 5.75 16.35
C GLU A 3 -8.69 5.51 14.91
N TYR A 4 -9.42 6.46 14.37
CA TYR A 4 -9.90 6.34 12.99
C TYR A 4 -8.72 6.38 12.01
N LYS A 5 -7.79 7.28 12.26
CA LYS A 5 -6.60 7.40 11.42
C LYS A 5 -5.76 6.12 11.49
N GLN A 6 -5.66 5.54 12.66
CA GLN A 6 -4.89 4.32 12.85
C GLN A 6 -5.54 3.14 12.14
N LEU A 7 -6.87 3.05 12.19
CA LEU A 7 -7.59 2.02 11.47
C LEU A 7 -7.38 2.11 9.97
N CYS A 8 -7.37 3.34 9.45
CA CYS A 8 -7.12 3.55 8.04
C CYS A 8 -5.70 3.13 7.67
N LEU A 9 -4.73 3.46 8.51
CA LEU A 9 -3.35 3.07 8.27
C LEU A 9 -3.20 1.56 8.25
N GLU A 10 -3.82 0.88 9.20
CA GLU A 10 -3.78 -0.58 9.26
C GLU A 10 -4.41 -1.20 8.02
N TYR A 11 -5.54 -0.64 7.60
CA TYR A 11 -6.22 -1.14 6.43
C TYR A 11 -5.36 -0.99 5.18
N TYR A 12 -4.78 0.18 4.99
CA TYR A 12 -3.94 0.43 3.82
C TYR A 12 -2.67 -0.40 3.87
N GLN A 13 -2.11 -0.59 5.03
CA GLN A 13 -0.91 -1.39 5.17
C GLN A 13 -1.17 -2.85 4.79
N ARG A 14 -2.29 -3.38 5.26
CA ARG A 14 -2.69 -4.75 4.92
C ARG A 14 -2.93 -4.89 3.43
N ARG A 15 -3.60 -3.90 2.85
CA ARG A 15 -3.88 -3.91 1.43
C ARG A 15 -2.58 -3.83 0.62
N ALA A 16 -1.66 -2.99 1.07
CA ALA A 16 -0.37 -2.86 0.40
C ALA A 16 0.42 -4.17 0.45
N ASP A 17 0.39 -4.85 1.58
CA ASP A 17 1.05 -6.14 1.72
C ASP A 17 0.49 -7.16 0.75
N GLU A 18 -0.83 -7.22 0.63
CA GLU A 18 -1.48 -8.14 -0.30
C GLU A 18 -1.06 -7.85 -1.74
N LEU A 19 -1.08 -6.59 -2.12
CA LEU A 19 -0.71 -6.20 -3.47
C LEU A 19 0.76 -6.46 -3.73
N GLN A 20 1.60 -6.23 -2.73
CA GLN A 20 3.02 -6.49 -2.86
C GLN A 20 3.29 -7.98 -3.09
N GLN A 21 2.56 -8.84 -2.39
CA GLN A 21 2.68 -10.27 -2.59
C GLN A 21 2.26 -10.67 -3.98
N ARG A 22 1.17 -10.08 -4.47
CA ARG A 22 0.71 -10.36 -5.83
C ARG A 22 1.71 -9.87 -6.85
N TRP A 23 2.32 -8.72 -6.59
CA TRP A 23 3.32 -8.17 -7.47
C TRP A 23 4.52 -9.11 -7.58
N MET A 24 4.97 -9.63 -6.46
CA MET A 24 6.09 -10.57 -6.44
C MET A 24 5.78 -11.88 -7.14
N ASN A 25 4.51 -12.27 -7.16
CA ASN A 25 4.07 -13.50 -7.80
C ASN A 25 3.50 -13.27 -9.20
N ALA A 26 3.60 -12.05 -9.71
CA ALA A 26 3.09 -11.74 -11.03
C ALA A 26 3.81 -12.56 -12.09
N LYS A 27 3.05 -13.05 -13.05
CA LYS A 27 3.58 -13.92 -14.09
C LYS A 27 4.16 -13.16 -15.28
N SER A 28 3.85 -11.87 -15.39
CA SER A 28 4.32 -11.07 -16.50
C SER A 28 4.55 -9.65 -16.03
N GLU A 29 5.33 -8.90 -16.81
CA GLU A 29 5.59 -7.50 -16.50
C GLU A 29 4.32 -6.66 -16.59
N ALA A 30 3.45 -7.00 -17.52
CA ALA A 30 2.19 -6.29 -17.67
C ALA A 30 1.32 -6.45 -16.42
N GLU A 31 1.27 -7.65 -15.88
CA GLU A 31 0.51 -7.91 -14.67
C GLU A 31 1.14 -7.18 -13.49
N ALA A 32 2.45 -7.23 -13.38
CA ALA A 32 3.15 -6.53 -12.31
C ALA A 32 2.91 -5.03 -12.39
N ALA A 33 2.91 -4.48 -13.60
CA ALA A 33 2.67 -3.05 -13.79
C ALA A 33 1.27 -2.65 -13.32
N LYS A 34 0.29 -3.48 -13.59
CA LYS A 34 -1.07 -3.20 -13.15
C LYS A 34 -1.16 -3.18 -11.62
N ILE A 35 -0.52 -4.15 -10.99
CA ILE A 35 -0.51 -4.22 -9.53
C ILE A 35 0.24 -3.03 -8.95
N ALA A 36 1.34 -2.64 -9.58
CA ALA A 36 2.12 -1.49 -9.14
C ALA A 36 1.31 -0.21 -9.18
N LEU A 37 0.44 -0.05 -10.18
CA LEU A 37 -0.41 1.13 -10.27
C LEU A 37 -1.37 1.22 -9.10
N ASP A 38 -1.87 0.08 -8.63
CA ASP A 38 -2.75 0.05 -7.47
C ASP A 38 -1.96 0.22 -6.17
N LEU A 39 -0.74 -0.28 -6.14
CA LEU A 39 0.10 -0.25 -4.95
C LEU A 39 0.70 1.14 -4.69
N GLU A 40 1.04 1.85 -5.74
CA GLU A 40 1.72 3.14 -5.62
C GLU A 40 1.00 4.16 -4.74
N PRO A 41 -0.30 4.42 -4.93
CA PRO A 41 -1.00 5.37 -4.06
C PRO A 41 -1.03 4.94 -2.61
N LEU A 42 -1.08 3.64 -2.36
CA LEU A 42 -1.06 3.14 -0.99
C LEU A 42 0.29 3.36 -0.34
N GLN A 43 1.36 3.10 -1.06
CA GLN A 43 2.70 3.34 -0.54
C GLN A 43 2.96 4.81 -0.31
N SER A 44 2.46 5.66 -1.20
CA SER A 44 2.60 7.11 -1.02
C SER A 44 1.87 7.57 0.23
N TYR A 45 0.68 7.05 0.44
CA TYR A 45 -0.11 7.40 1.62
C TYR A 45 0.60 6.98 2.90
N LEU A 46 1.10 5.76 2.92
CA LEU A 46 1.79 5.24 4.10
C LEU A 46 3.08 6.01 4.38
N ALA A 47 3.84 6.33 3.34
CA ALA A 47 5.07 7.08 3.51
C ALA A 47 4.80 8.49 4.05
N ARG A 48 3.72 9.12 3.58
CA ARG A 48 3.34 10.44 4.08
C ARG A 48 3.01 10.41 5.55
N ASN A 49 2.24 9.41 5.95
CA ASN A 49 1.83 9.30 7.34
C ASN A 49 3.01 9.00 8.26
N GLU A 50 3.98 8.26 7.77
CA GLU A 50 5.18 8.01 8.56
C GLU A 50 5.94 9.30 8.82
N LYS A 51 6.05 10.16 7.82
CA LYS A 51 6.73 11.45 7.97
C LYS A 51 6.00 12.36 8.94
N GLU A 52 4.68 12.36 8.85
CA GLU A 52 3.87 13.20 9.72
C GLU A 52 3.91 12.73 11.17
N HIS A 53 4.22 11.47 11.36
CA HIS A 53 4.24 10.89 12.70
C HIS A 53 5.41 11.38 13.53
N LYS A 54 6.34 12.03 12.92
CA LYS A 54 7.43 12.63 13.65
C LYS A 54 7.03 14.00 14.17
#